data_a4d6c5bcbae38c28c875df524cef2787
#
_entry.id   a4d6c5bcbae38c28c875df524cef2787
#
_cell.length_a   1.000
_cell.length_b   1.000
_cell.length_c   1.000
_cell.angle_alpha   90.00
_cell.angle_beta   90.00
_cell.angle_gamma   90.00
#
_symmetry.space_group_name_H-M   'P 1'
#
loop_
_entity.id
_entity.type
_entity.pdbx_description
1 polymer ?
#
loop_
_entity_poly.entity_id
_entity_poly.type
_entity_poly.pdbx_seq_one_letter_code
_entity_poly.pdbx_strand_id
1 'polypeptide(L)'
;MKISYAITVCDELNEITQLLNLLLSKKRKEDEIVVLFDSKKGTPKVWSRLQELNDEPSCRVESATFENHFADWKNLLTTFCTGDYIFQIDADETPHPILLSFLPALLENNPLNEVYLVPRINTVKGLTQKHIDSLSTNSLNV
;
A
#
# COMPACT_ATOMS: atom_id res chain seq x y z
N MET A 1 12.06 -11.99 3.75
CA MET A 1 10.72 -11.70 3.24
C MET A 1 10.61 -10.19 3.06
N LYS A 2 10.10 -9.77 1.91
CA LYS A 2 9.98 -8.37 1.52
C LYS A 2 8.52 -8.05 1.22
N ILE A 3 8.03 -6.91 1.68
CA ILE A 3 6.67 -6.44 1.42
C ILE A 3 6.74 -5.23 0.49
N SER A 4 5.92 -5.24 -0.56
CA SER A 4 5.71 -4.09 -1.42
C SER A 4 4.40 -3.41 -1.02
N TYR A 5 4.49 -2.19 -0.52
CA TYR A 5 3.32 -1.36 -0.27
C TYR A 5 3.01 -0.62 -1.58
N ALA A 6 1.95 -1.05 -2.24
CA ALA A 6 1.64 -0.63 -3.60
C ALA A 6 0.43 0.30 -3.61
N ILE A 7 0.63 1.53 -4.09
CA ILE A 7 -0.34 2.61 -3.96
C ILE A 7 -0.75 3.11 -5.34
N THR A 8 -2.06 3.30 -5.54
CA THR A 8 -2.57 4.04 -6.70
C THR A 8 -3.01 5.43 -6.24
N VAL A 9 -2.68 6.45 -7.00
CA VAL A 9 -3.00 7.84 -6.67
C VAL A 9 -3.29 8.65 -7.92
N CYS A 10 -4.10 9.67 -7.77
CA CYS A 10 -4.56 10.54 -8.85
C CYS A 10 -4.48 12.01 -8.42
N ASP A 11 -5.50 12.50 -7.70
CA ASP A 11 -5.59 13.90 -7.27
C ASP A 11 -5.61 14.07 -5.74
N GLU A 12 -5.38 12.99 -5.00
CA GLU A 12 -5.52 12.96 -3.54
C GLU A 12 -4.22 13.44 -2.85
N LEU A 13 -3.95 14.75 -2.91
CA LEU A 13 -2.70 15.30 -2.38
C LEU A 13 -2.56 15.12 -0.86
N ASN A 14 -3.58 15.50 -0.10
CA ASN A 14 -3.52 15.38 1.36
C ASN A 14 -3.47 13.93 1.79
N GLU A 15 -4.28 13.09 1.18
CA GLU A 15 -4.37 11.68 1.49
C GLU A 15 -3.06 10.97 1.17
N ILE A 16 -2.47 11.21 -0.01
CA ILE A 16 -1.20 10.56 -0.37
C ILE A 16 -0.06 11.04 0.52
N THR A 17 -0.05 12.31 0.90
CA THR A 17 0.98 12.84 1.77
C THR A 17 0.94 12.15 3.13
N GLN A 18 -0.23 12.00 3.72
CA GLN A 18 -0.40 11.34 5.01
C GLN A 18 -0.05 9.86 4.91
N LEU A 19 -0.50 9.19 3.86
CA LEU A 19 -0.23 7.77 3.66
C LEU A 19 1.27 7.51 3.50
N LEU A 20 1.96 8.30 2.70
CA LEU A 20 3.39 8.14 2.51
C LEU A 20 4.16 8.37 3.81
N ASN A 21 3.79 9.40 4.57
CA ASN A 21 4.43 9.65 5.86
C ASN A 21 4.23 8.49 6.81
N LEU A 22 3.03 7.92 6.86
CA LEU A 22 2.73 6.76 7.68
C LEU A 22 3.56 5.56 7.27
N LEU A 23 3.59 5.23 5.99
CA LEU A 23 4.32 4.06 5.48
C LEU A 23 5.81 4.21 5.68
N LEU A 24 6.36 5.39 5.42
CA LEU A 24 7.79 5.65 5.63
C LEU A 24 8.19 5.49 7.09
N SER A 25 7.28 5.81 8.02
CA SER A 25 7.54 5.67 9.45
C SER A 25 7.40 4.23 9.95
N LYS A 26 6.65 3.38 9.26
CA LYS A 26 6.31 2.03 9.73
C LYS A 26 6.96 0.91 8.94
N LYS A 27 7.29 1.13 7.68
CA LYS A 27 7.88 0.06 6.88
C LYS A 27 9.26 -0.31 7.39
N ARG A 28 9.63 -1.56 7.19
CA ARG A 28 10.97 -2.02 7.51
C ARG A 28 11.94 -1.57 6.41
N LYS A 29 13.24 -1.64 6.72
CA LYS A 29 14.30 -1.26 5.77
C LYS A 29 14.25 -2.08 4.48
N GLU A 30 13.93 -3.36 4.59
CA GLU A 30 13.88 -4.28 3.44
C GLU A 30 12.62 -4.12 2.58
N ASP A 31 11.60 -3.42 3.09
CA ASP A 31 10.34 -3.24 2.38
C ASP A 31 10.41 -2.05 1.43
N GLU A 32 9.54 -2.06 0.42
CA GLU A 32 9.49 -0.99 -0.57
C GLU A 32 8.11 -0.34 -0.63
N ILE A 33 8.08 0.89 -1.14
CA ILE A 33 6.85 1.59 -1.48
C ILE A 33 6.85 1.79 -2.99
N VAL A 34 5.78 1.36 -3.65
CA VAL A 34 5.61 1.51 -5.11
C VAL A 34 4.35 2.31 -5.36
N VAL A 35 4.48 3.41 -6.08
CA VAL A 35 3.36 4.32 -6.34
C VAL A 35 3.10 4.39 -7.83
N LEU A 36 1.85 4.19 -8.23
CA LEU A 36 1.40 4.36 -9.61
C LEU A 36 0.49 5.58 -9.69
N PHE A 37 0.93 6.58 -10.44
CA PHE A 37 0.23 7.84 -10.61
C PHE A 37 -0.55 7.84 -11.92
N ASP A 38 -1.84 8.20 -11.85
CA ASP A 38 -2.68 8.37 -13.04
C ASP A 38 -2.37 9.74 -13.67
N SER A 39 -1.64 9.73 -14.77
CA SER A 39 -1.23 10.96 -15.45
C SER A 39 -2.37 11.67 -16.16
N LYS A 40 -3.48 10.98 -16.41
CA LYS A 40 -4.64 11.57 -17.11
C LYS A 40 -5.48 12.45 -16.16
N LYS A 41 -5.75 11.95 -14.96
CA LYS A 41 -6.60 12.64 -13.98
C LYS A 41 -5.81 13.20 -12.81
N GLY A 42 -4.55 12.88 -12.72
CA GLY A 42 -3.70 13.34 -11.62
C GLY A 42 -3.36 14.81 -11.74
N THR A 43 -3.07 15.42 -10.59
CA THR A 43 -2.74 16.84 -10.53
C THR A 43 -1.24 17.07 -10.50
N PRO A 44 -0.75 18.21 -10.99
CA PRO A 44 0.68 18.56 -10.88
C PRO A 44 1.19 18.58 -9.44
N LYS A 45 0.35 18.98 -8.49
CA LYS A 45 0.75 19.02 -7.08
C LYS A 45 1.02 17.63 -6.53
N VAL A 46 0.20 16.63 -6.90
CA VAL A 46 0.43 15.25 -6.51
C VAL A 46 1.73 14.74 -7.16
N TRP A 47 1.91 14.98 -8.43
CA TRP A 47 3.13 14.57 -9.12
C TRP A 47 4.38 15.15 -8.46
N SER A 48 4.34 16.47 -8.14
CA SER A 48 5.45 17.11 -7.45
C SER A 48 5.75 16.47 -6.08
N ARG A 49 4.69 16.13 -5.34
CA ARG A 49 4.86 15.47 -4.05
C ARG A 49 5.53 14.09 -4.21
N LEU A 50 5.17 13.36 -5.26
CA LEU A 50 5.73 12.05 -5.52
C LEU A 50 7.20 12.15 -5.94
N GLN A 51 7.61 13.22 -6.60
CA GLN A 51 9.01 13.41 -6.99
C GLN A 51 9.94 13.55 -5.77
N GLU A 52 9.40 13.94 -4.63
CA GLU A 52 10.18 13.98 -3.39
C GLU A 52 10.64 12.60 -2.94
N LEU A 53 10.03 11.53 -3.46
CA LEU A 53 10.45 10.15 -3.16
C LEU A 53 11.63 9.69 -3.99
N ASN A 54 12.08 10.46 -4.98
CA ASN A 54 13.19 10.05 -5.84
C ASN A 54 14.50 9.85 -5.09
N ASP A 55 14.66 10.51 -3.95
CA ASP A 55 15.85 10.36 -3.11
C ASP A 55 15.73 9.19 -2.11
N GLU A 56 14.56 8.54 -2.06
CA GLU A 56 14.33 7.40 -1.18
C GLU A 56 14.60 6.10 -1.93
N PRO A 57 15.68 5.38 -1.60
CA PRO A 57 16.07 4.18 -2.38
C PRO A 57 15.05 3.05 -2.32
N SER A 58 14.20 3.04 -1.30
CA SER A 58 13.16 2.02 -1.16
C SER A 58 11.82 2.41 -1.78
N CYS A 59 11.76 3.53 -2.48
CA CYS A 59 10.53 4.03 -3.11
C CYS A 59 10.68 4.06 -4.62
N ARG A 60 9.61 3.66 -5.31
CA ARG A 60 9.53 3.68 -6.76
C ARG A 60 8.25 4.38 -7.17
N VAL A 61 8.35 5.35 -8.07
CA VAL A 61 7.21 6.10 -8.59
C VAL A 61 7.11 5.88 -10.09
N GLU A 62 5.97 5.41 -10.55
CA GLU A 62 5.68 5.21 -11.96
C GLU A 62 4.41 5.96 -12.33
N SER A 63 4.29 6.35 -13.59
CA SER A 63 3.09 7.02 -14.10
C SER A 63 2.57 6.31 -15.32
N ALA A 64 1.24 6.31 -15.46
CA ALA A 64 0.57 5.75 -16.63
C ALA A 64 -0.82 6.37 -16.73
N THR A 65 -1.47 6.17 -17.86
CA THR A 65 -2.83 6.66 -18.07
C THR A 65 -3.83 5.56 -17.71
N PHE A 66 -4.77 5.89 -16.82
CA PHE A 66 -5.82 4.98 -16.42
C PHE A 66 -6.92 4.95 -17.50
N GLU A 67 -7.21 3.76 -18.04
CA GLU A 67 -8.15 3.56 -19.14
C GLU A 67 -9.47 2.91 -18.68
N ASN A 68 -9.88 3.15 -17.43
CA ASN A 68 -11.13 2.66 -16.83
C ASN A 68 -11.20 1.13 -16.67
N HIS A 69 -10.07 0.45 -16.69
CA HIS A 69 -9.97 -1.00 -16.43
C HIS A 69 -9.23 -1.23 -15.13
N PHE A 70 -9.97 -1.30 -14.02
CA PHE A 70 -9.36 -1.40 -12.69
C PHE A 70 -8.45 -2.62 -12.54
N ALA A 71 -8.85 -3.77 -13.10
CA ALA A 71 -8.03 -4.97 -13.00
C ALA A 71 -6.70 -4.77 -13.72
N ASP A 72 -6.70 -4.17 -14.91
CA ASP A 72 -5.47 -3.90 -15.65
C ASP A 72 -4.61 -2.88 -14.94
N TRP A 73 -5.22 -1.87 -14.33
CA TRP A 73 -4.53 -0.84 -13.56
C TRP A 73 -3.80 -1.43 -12.36
N LYS A 74 -4.51 -2.27 -11.59
CA LYS A 74 -3.93 -2.95 -10.44
C LYS A 74 -2.85 -3.94 -10.87
N ASN A 75 -3.05 -4.65 -11.98
CA ASN A 75 -2.04 -5.56 -12.49
C ASN A 75 -0.79 -4.81 -12.94
N LEU A 76 -0.95 -3.64 -13.56
CA LEU A 76 0.20 -2.80 -13.91
C LEU A 76 1.00 -2.41 -12.67
N LEU A 77 0.31 -1.98 -11.63
CA LEU A 77 0.96 -1.65 -10.35
C LEU A 77 1.78 -2.83 -9.83
N THR A 78 1.22 -4.03 -9.85
CA THR A 78 1.92 -5.21 -9.35
C THR A 78 3.16 -5.56 -10.17
N THR A 79 3.20 -5.23 -11.46
CA THR A 79 4.38 -5.50 -12.28
C THR A 79 5.61 -4.70 -11.82
N PHE A 80 5.42 -3.59 -11.14
CA PHE A 80 6.51 -2.78 -10.62
C PHE A 80 6.98 -3.22 -9.23
N CYS A 81 6.23 -4.12 -8.58
CA CYS A 81 6.55 -4.58 -7.23
C CYS A 81 7.53 -5.74 -7.26
N THR A 82 8.48 -5.73 -6.33
CA THR A 82 9.51 -6.77 -6.23
C THR A 82 9.43 -7.58 -4.95
N GLY A 83 8.49 -7.26 -4.06
CA GLY A 83 8.34 -7.95 -2.79
C GLY A 83 7.74 -9.34 -2.93
N ASP A 84 7.92 -10.13 -1.89
CA ASP A 84 7.30 -11.45 -1.78
C ASP A 84 5.79 -11.34 -1.55
N TYR A 85 5.38 -10.26 -0.91
CA TYR A 85 3.96 -9.93 -0.68
C TYR A 85 3.69 -8.52 -1.15
N ILE A 86 2.49 -8.31 -1.67
CA ILE A 86 2.06 -7.00 -2.15
C ILE A 86 0.83 -6.57 -1.35
N PHE A 87 0.95 -5.42 -0.69
CA PHE A 87 -0.15 -4.80 0.03
C PHE A 87 -0.63 -3.62 -0.80
N GLN A 88 -1.76 -3.80 -1.47
CA GLN A 88 -2.33 -2.76 -2.34
C GLN A 88 -3.19 -1.80 -1.51
N ILE A 89 -2.94 -0.51 -1.68
CA ILE A 89 -3.61 0.55 -0.94
C ILE A 89 -4.01 1.65 -1.93
N ASP A 90 -5.27 2.07 -1.90
CA ASP A 90 -5.65 3.27 -2.63
C ASP A 90 -5.27 4.50 -1.80
N ALA A 91 -4.95 5.62 -2.45
CA ALA A 91 -4.44 6.80 -1.75
C ALA A 91 -5.40 7.36 -0.70
N ASP A 92 -6.69 7.15 -0.87
CA ASP A 92 -7.73 7.58 0.07
C ASP A 92 -7.98 6.58 1.21
N GLU A 93 -7.26 5.47 1.22
CA GLU A 93 -7.33 4.48 2.30
C GLU A 93 -6.21 4.73 3.30
N THR A 94 -6.51 4.53 4.58
CA THR A 94 -5.51 4.71 5.64
C THR A 94 -5.41 3.43 6.46
N PRO A 95 -4.36 2.62 6.25
CA PRO A 95 -4.13 1.45 7.10
C PRO A 95 -3.89 1.89 8.55
N HIS A 96 -4.41 1.11 9.49
CA HIS A 96 -4.16 1.39 10.89
C HIS A 96 -2.67 1.16 11.22
N PRO A 97 -2.02 2.06 11.97
CA PRO A 97 -0.60 1.88 12.31
C PRO A 97 -0.30 0.56 13.02
N ILE A 98 -1.22 0.07 13.84
CA ILE A 98 -1.05 -1.21 14.53
C ILE A 98 -1.02 -2.36 13.52
N LEU A 99 -1.90 -2.33 12.51
CA LEU A 99 -1.90 -3.33 11.45
C LEU A 99 -0.56 -3.35 10.73
N LEU A 100 -0.05 -2.18 10.37
CA LEU A 100 1.25 -2.08 9.69
C LEU A 100 2.37 -2.64 10.56
N SER A 101 2.32 -2.42 11.86
CA SER A 101 3.32 -2.95 12.79
C SER A 101 3.26 -4.46 12.91
N PHE A 102 2.09 -5.08 12.80
CA PHE A 102 1.90 -6.53 12.90
C PHE A 102 2.08 -7.26 11.58
N LEU A 103 1.93 -6.56 10.46
CA LEU A 103 1.88 -7.21 9.15
C LEU A 103 3.10 -8.09 8.87
N PRO A 104 4.34 -7.63 9.10
CA PRO A 104 5.49 -8.49 8.84
C PRO A 104 5.47 -9.78 9.65
N ALA A 105 5.16 -9.69 10.94
CA ALA A 105 5.09 -10.88 11.81
C ALA A 105 3.98 -11.81 11.37
N LEU A 106 2.82 -11.27 10.99
CA LEU A 106 1.70 -12.07 10.50
C LEU A 106 2.10 -12.87 9.26
N LEU A 107 2.76 -12.24 8.31
CA LEU A 107 3.19 -12.90 7.08
C LEU A 107 4.31 -13.91 7.33
N GLU A 108 5.26 -13.60 8.20
CA GLU A 108 6.36 -14.51 8.53
C GLU A 108 5.89 -15.75 9.29
N ASN A 109 4.88 -15.59 10.16
CA ASN A 109 4.35 -16.69 10.95
C ASN A 109 3.39 -17.58 10.17
N ASN A 110 2.99 -17.19 8.96
CA ASN A 110 2.06 -17.95 8.14
C ASN A 110 2.60 -18.09 6.71
N PRO A 111 3.80 -18.65 6.52
CA PRO A 111 4.45 -18.65 5.21
C PRO A 111 3.76 -19.53 4.16
N LEU A 112 2.88 -20.43 4.58
CA LEU A 112 2.15 -21.31 3.66
C LEU A 112 0.92 -20.64 3.06
N ASN A 113 0.53 -19.50 3.58
CA ASN A 113 -0.63 -18.75 3.06
C ASN A 113 -0.15 -17.77 2.00
N GLU A 114 -0.62 -17.95 0.78
CA GLU A 114 -0.22 -17.10 -0.35
C GLU A 114 -1.01 -15.80 -0.44
N VAL A 115 -2.23 -15.80 0.08
CA VAL A 115 -3.14 -14.66 -0.02
C VAL A 115 -3.71 -14.33 1.34
N TYR A 116 -3.65 -13.05 1.69
CA TYR A 116 -4.25 -12.51 2.91
C TYR A 116 -5.26 -11.45 2.53
N LEU A 117 -6.45 -11.53 3.11
CA LEU A 117 -7.46 -10.50 2.94
C LEU A 117 -7.30 -9.49 4.07
N VAL A 118 -6.93 -8.27 3.72
CA VAL A 118 -6.84 -7.17 4.67
C VAL A 118 -8.11 -6.34 4.52
N PRO A 119 -8.90 -6.16 5.59
CA PRO A 119 -10.12 -5.38 5.50
C PRO A 119 -9.84 -3.95 5.03
N ARG A 120 -10.65 -3.48 4.10
CA ARG A 120 -10.61 -2.10 3.67
C ARG A 120 -11.28 -1.26 4.74
N ILE A 121 -10.51 -0.40 5.38
CA ILE A 121 -11.00 0.48 6.43
C ILE A 121 -10.72 1.89 5.99
N ASN A 122 -11.77 2.61 5.62
CA ASN A 122 -11.66 3.98 5.15
C ASN A 122 -11.35 4.96 6.28
N THR A 123 -11.59 4.54 7.52
CA THR A 123 -11.26 5.34 8.69
C THR A 123 -10.59 4.47 9.73
N VAL A 124 -9.66 5.07 10.47
CA VAL A 124 -8.97 4.40 11.57
C VAL A 124 -9.96 3.93 12.64
N LYS A 125 -11.08 4.63 12.78
CA LYS A 125 -12.09 4.33 13.80
C LYS A 125 -12.74 2.96 13.64
N GLY A 126 -12.72 2.39 12.45
CA GLY A 126 -13.31 1.08 12.21
C GLY A 126 -12.45 -0.09 12.66
N LEU A 127 -11.17 0.14 12.96
CA LEU A 127 -10.26 -0.94 13.32
C LEU A 127 -10.24 -1.13 14.84
N THR A 128 -10.69 -2.31 15.27
CA THR A 128 -10.74 -2.69 16.68
C THR A 128 -9.75 -3.80 16.96
N GLN A 129 -9.49 -4.10 18.24
CA GLN A 129 -8.68 -5.23 18.63
C GLN A 129 -9.23 -6.54 18.07
N LYS A 130 -10.54 -6.67 17.97
CA LYS A 130 -11.18 -7.84 17.40
C LYS A 130 -10.77 -8.04 15.93
N HIS A 131 -10.68 -6.97 15.16
CA HIS A 131 -10.21 -7.06 13.77
C HIS A 131 -8.77 -7.52 13.70
N ILE A 132 -7.91 -6.99 14.57
CA ILE A 132 -6.51 -7.39 14.64
C ILE A 132 -6.37 -8.86 15.01
N ASP A 133 -7.12 -9.31 16.01
CA ASP A 133 -7.11 -10.70 16.44
C ASP A 133 -7.60 -11.62 15.32
N SER A 134 -8.61 -11.20 14.59
CA SER A 134 -9.12 -11.94 13.44
C SER A 134 -8.06 -12.08 12.35
N LEU A 135 -7.30 -11.02 12.08
CA LEU A 135 -6.21 -11.05 11.11
C LEU A 135 -5.14 -12.06 11.52
N SER A 136 -4.83 -12.13 12.82
CA SER A 136 -3.76 -13.01 13.31
C SER A 136 -4.20 -14.46 13.44
N THR A 137 -5.46 -14.74 13.78
CA THR A 137 -5.93 -16.10 14.06
C THR A 137 -6.51 -16.81 12.85
N ASN A 138 -7.20 -16.08 11.99
CA ASN A 138 -7.88 -16.69 10.85
C ASN A 138 -7.03 -16.64 9.58
N SER A 139 -5.88 -15.98 9.65
CA SER A 139 -4.97 -15.79 8.51
C SER A 139 -5.63 -15.12 7.33
N LEU A 140 -6.86 -14.74 7.43
CA LEU A 140 -7.66 -14.13 6.38
C LEU A 140 -7.49 -14.81 5.03
N ASN A 141 -7.37 -16.12 5.05
CA ASN A 141 -7.39 -16.91 3.85
C ASN A 141 -8.77 -16.85 3.24
N VAL A 142 -8.77 -16.60 2.00
CA VAL A 142 -10.00 -16.51 1.24
C VAL A 142 -10.01 -17.56 0.17
#